data_520eb7e767eb67e6ab67d3dbd36158a2
#
_entry.id   520eb7e767eb67e6ab67d3dbd36158a2
#
_cell.length_a   1.000
_cell.length_b   1.000
_cell.length_c   1.000
_cell.angle_alpha   90.00
_cell.angle_beta   90.00
_cell.angle_gamma   90.00
#
_symmetry.space_group_name_H-M   'P 1'
#
loop_
_entity.id
_entity.type
_entity.pdbx_description
1 polymer ?
#
loop_
_entity_poly.entity_id
_entity_poly.type
_entity_poly.pdbx_seq_one_letter_code
_entity_poly.pdbx_strand_id
1 'polypeptide(L)'
;SAWSEPAHFAFVIHPPFWGTWWFLVLSVASVAGSLLLVYQRRVKSLEKEKLAEQKFSRQLMESQESERKRIAGELHDSLVQNLLVAKNRSLLGMKKAADPGRVTRELSEISNALTDAIDEVREIAHNLRPYQLDRLGLTQALQSLAEKMSESSTTKFSTDIDNIDSLFTAETSTILYRIVQESVNNILKHSGASDASISVKRNPPNVDIIVQDNGRGFRDDRSMVPHTHGFGLSGIDQRVKMLGGALTIDSAANVGTTIYI
;
A
#
# COMPACT_ATOMS: atom_id res chain seq x y z
N SER A 1 -27.66 -9.93 -102.39
CA SER A 1 -27.16 -10.00 -101.01
C SER A 1 -27.34 -8.64 -100.40
N ALA A 2 -28.39 -8.51 -99.60
CA ALA A 2 -28.62 -7.31 -98.79
C ALA A 2 -27.89 -7.50 -97.48
N TRP A 3 -26.88 -6.65 -97.26
CA TRP A 3 -26.22 -6.49 -95.94
C TRP A 3 -27.18 -5.68 -95.13
N SER A 4 -27.57 -6.21 -93.93
CA SER A 4 -28.30 -5.40 -92.91
C SER A 4 -27.41 -4.34 -92.29
N GLU A 5 -27.98 -3.17 -92.09
CA GLU A 5 -27.22 -2.09 -91.36
C GLU A 5 -26.80 -2.54 -89.96
N PRO A 6 -25.59 -2.17 -89.57
CA PRO A 6 -25.11 -2.53 -88.25
C PRO A 6 -25.96 -1.88 -87.16
N ALA A 7 -26.43 -2.66 -86.17
CA ALA A 7 -27.15 -2.18 -85.03
C ALA A 7 -26.17 -1.57 -84.06
N HIS A 8 -26.30 -0.26 -83.75
CA HIS A 8 -25.50 0.46 -82.74
C HIS A 8 -26.21 0.37 -81.43
N PHE A 9 -25.59 -0.25 -80.42
CA PHE A 9 -26.02 -0.19 -79.02
C PHE A 9 -25.13 0.77 -78.26
N ALA A 10 -25.71 1.84 -77.78
CA ALA A 10 -25.01 2.75 -76.83
C ALA A 10 -25.24 2.27 -75.43
N PHE A 11 -24.16 1.92 -74.71
CA PHE A 11 -24.22 1.64 -73.27
C PHE A 11 -23.35 2.64 -72.55
N VAL A 12 -23.88 3.11 -71.42
CA VAL A 12 -23.15 4.09 -70.52
C VAL A 12 -22.50 3.31 -69.40
N ILE A 13 -21.18 3.33 -69.35
CA ILE A 13 -20.41 2.77 -68.21
C ILE A 13 -20.33 3.84 -67.13
N HIS A 14 -21.09 3.64 -66.08
CA HIS A 14 -20.96 4.52 -64.89
C HIS A 14 -19.71 4.18 -64.10
N PRO A 15 -18.90 5.17 -63.69
CA PRO A 15 -17.76 4.92 -62.82
C PRO A 15 -18.23 4.32 -61.52
N PRO A 16 -17.45 3.42 -60.88
CA PRO A 16 -17.80 2.84 -59.61
C PRO A 16 -17.90 3.92 -58.51
N PHE A 17 -18.85 3.72 -57.58
CA PHE A 17 -19.20 4.73 -56.56
C PHE A 17 -17.98 5.21 -55.74
N TRP A 18 -16.96 4.35 -55.54
CA TRP A 18 -15.70 4.69 -54.84
C TRP A 18 -14.80 5.67 -55.63
N GLY A 19 -15.04 5.87 -56.92
CA GLY A 19 -14.35 6.86 -57.77
C GLY A 19 -15.03 8.22 -57.79
N THR A 20 -16.14 8.39 -57.07
CA THR A 20 -16.90 9.64 -57.06
C THR A 20 -16.35 10.62 -56.01
N TRP A 21 -16.39 11.93 -56.33
CA TRP A 21 -15.85 12.96 -55.46
C TRP A 21 -16.52 12.98 -54.08
N TRP A 22 -17.82 12.72 -53.99
CA TRP A 22 -18.55 12.67 -52.74
C TRP A 22 -18.11 11.52 -51.84
N PHE A 23 -17.77 10.34 -52.40
CA PHE A 23 -17.26 9.21 -51.62
C PHE A 23 -15.88 9.53 -51.05
N LEU A 24 -14.99 10.17 -51.83
CA LEU A 24 -13.69 10.65 -51.33
C LEU A 24 -13.84 11.63 -50.17
N VAL A 25 -14.76 12.62 -50.29
CA VAL A 25 -15.01 13.59 -49.22
C VAL A 25 -15.53 12.89 -47.98
N LEU A 26 -16.45 11.95 -48.11
CA LEU A 26 -17.02 11.22 -46.99
C LEU A 26 -16.02 10.31 -46.30
N SER A 27 -15.12 9.67 -47.08
CA SER A 27 -14.03 8.86 -46.56
C SER A 27 -13.02 9.70 -45.76
N VAL A 28 -12.60 10.84 -46.30
CA VAL A 28 -11.69 11.77 -45.59
C VAL A 28 -12.35 12.31 -44.33
N ALA A 29 -13.62 12.69 -44.39
CA ALA A 29 -14.35 13.17 -43.20
C ALA A 29 -14.47 12.07 -42.12
N SER A 30 -14.72 10.82 -42.52
CA SER A 30 -14.78 9.68 -41.60
C SER A 30 -13.45 9.41 -40.92
N VAL A 31 -12.34 9.44 -41.69
CA VAL A 31 -10.98 9.28 -41.12
C VAL A 31 -10.63 10.45 -40.17
N ALA A 32 -10.91 11.69 -40.58
CA ALA A 32 -10.68 12.85 -39.74
C ALA A 32 -11.51 12.83 -38.45
N GLY A 33 -12.79 12.44 -38.53
CA GLY A 33 -13.66 12.25 -37.38
C GLY A 33 -13.14 11.15 -36.41
N SER A 34 -12.69 10.03 -36.96
CA SER A 34 -12.09 8.95 -36.17
C SER A 34 -10.81 9.39 -35.45
N LEU A 35 -9.94 10.11 -36.13
CA LEU A 35 -8.72 10.67 -35.54
C LEU A 35 -9.03 11.68 -34.43
N LEU A 36 -10.01 12.54 -34.64
CA LEU A 36 -10.48 13.48 -33.63
C LEU A 36 -11.03 12.78 -32.38
N LEU A 37 -11.83 11.73 -32.55
CA LEU A 37 -12.36 10.93 -31.45
C LEU A 37 -11.24 10.24 -30.67
N VAL A 38 -10.26 9.65 -31.35
CA VAL A 38 -9.09 9.03 -30.70
C VAL A 38 -8.28 10.09 -29.95
N TYR A 39 -8.04 11.23 -30.56
CA TYR A 39 -7.33 12.35 -29.91
C TYR A 39 -8.05 12.85 -28.66
N GLN A 40 -9.36 13.09 -28.72
CA GLN A 40 -10.16 13.51 -27.56
C GLN A 40 -10.16 12.47 -26.44
N ARG A 41 -10.27 11.16 -26.77
CA ARG A 41 -10.15 10.08 -25.78
C ARG A 41 -8.79 10.08 -25.13
N ARG A 42 -7.72 10.27 -25.90
CA ARG A 42 -6.34 10.30 -25.38
C ARG A 42 -6.11 11.48 -24.44
N VAL A 43 -6.57 12.67 -24.82
CA VAL A 43 -6.48 13.88 -23.98
C VAL A 43 -7.23 13.67 -22.66
N LYS A 44 -8.49 13.21 -22.70
CA LYS A 44 -9.28 12.92 -21.49
C LYS A 44 -8.64 11.85 -20.60
N SER A 45 -7.98 10.84 -21.19
CA SER A 45 -7.24 9.82 -20.43
C SER A 45 -6.05 10.42 -19.70
N LEU A 46 -5.25 11.25 -20.38
CA LEU A 46 -4.10 11.94 -19.79
C LEU A 46 -4.49 12.94 -18.69
N GLU A 47 -5.60 13.64 -18.87
CA GLU A 47 -6.12 14.55 -17.84
C GLU A 47 -6.57 13.78 -16.58
N LYS A 48 -7.24 12.64 -16.76
CA LYS A 48 -7.63 11.79 -15.64
C LYS A 48 -6.41 11.23 -14.91
N GLU A 49 -5.38 10.81 -15.64
CA GLU A 49 -4.14 10.28 -15.07
C GLU A 49 -3.39 11.36 -14.25
N LYS A 50 -3.25 12.57 -14.81
CA LYS A 50 -2.68 13.73 -14.08
C LYS A 50 -3.47 14.10 -12.84
N LEU A 51 -4.80 14.10 -12.92
CA LEU A 51 -5.64 14.40 -11.78
C LEU A 51 -5.54 13.34 -10.70
N ALA A 52 -5.42 12.05 -11.08
CA ALA A 52 -5.19 10.96 -10.15
C ALA A 52 -3.83 11.08 -9.46
N GLU A 53 -2.78 11.40 -10.21
CA GLU A 53 -1.43 11.62 -9.68
C GLU A 53 -1.38 12.81 -8.70
N GLN A 54 -2.03 13.93 -9.04
CA GLN A 54 -2.13 15.10 -8.16
C GLN A 54 -2.90 14.79 -6.87
N LYS A 55 -4.02 14.07 -6.97
CA LYS A 55 -4.77 13.62 -5.79
C LYS A 55 -3.94 12.71 -4.91
N PHE A 56 -3.22 11.78 -5.53
CA PHE A 56 -2.32 10.88 -4.83
C PHE A 56 -1.21 11.63 -4.09
N SER A 57 -0.51 12.53 -4.77
CA SER A 57 0.55 13.35 -4.17
C SER A 57 0.02 14.14 -2.97
N ARG A 58 -1.17 14.73 -3.11
CA ARG A 58 -1.83 15.45 -2.02
C ARG A 58 -2.19 14.55 -0.84
N GLN A 59 -2.76 13.38 -1.09
CA GLN A 59 -3.09 12.40 -0.05
C GLN A 59 -1.83 11.90 0.67
N LEU A 60 -0.73 11.69 -0.06
CA LEU A 60 0.55 11.31 0.52
C LEU A 60 1.08 12.40 1.46
N MET A 61 1.03 13.66 1.03
CA MET A 61 1.44 14.80 1.87
C MET A 61 0.56 14.95 3.11
N GLU A 62 -0.76 14.83 2.96
CA GLU A 62 -1.71 14.88 4.09
C GLU A 62 -1.47 13.72 5.07
N SER A 63 -1.20 12.52 4.57
CA SER A 63 -0.84 11.35 5.37
C SER A 63 0.48 11.54 6.13
N GLN A 64 1.51 12.06 5.45
CA GLN A 64 2.79 12.36 6.09
C GLN A 64 2.64 13.44 7.18
N GLU A 65 1.87 14.48 6.92
CA GLU A 65 1.63 15.55 7.89
C GLU A 65 0.82 15.06 9.11
N SER A 66 -0.19 14.22 8.86
CA SER A 66 -0.95 13.55 9.93
C SER A 66 -0.05 12.68 10.80
N GLU A 67 0.83 11.90 10.17
CA GLU A 67 1.79 11.04 10.89
C GLU A 67 2.80 11.85 11.68
N ARG A 68 3.32 12.96 11.12
CA ARG A 68 4.19 13.90 11.87
C ARG A 68 3.49 14.49 13.09
N LYS A 69 2.22 14.88 12.95
CA LYS A 69 1.43 15.40 14.08
C LYS A 69 1.18 14.35 15.15
N ARG A 70 0.85 13.11 14.73
CA ARG A 70 0.68 11.98 15.64
C ARG A 70 1.94 11.72 16.44
N ILE A 71 3.10 11.62 15.77
CA ILE A 71 4.40 11.40 16.40
C ILE A 71 4.76 12.54 17.36
N ALA A 72 4.56 13.79 16.93
CA ALA A 72 4.83 14.95 17.79
C ALA A 72 3.93 14.96 19.03
N GLY A 73 2.67 14.54 18.90
CA GLY A 73 1.74 14.39 20.03
C GLY A 73 2.19 13.29 20.99
N GLU A 74 2.48 12.09 20.49
CA GLU A 74 2.96 10.96 21.32
C GLU A 74 4.25 11.30 22.05
N LEU A 75 5.23 11.92 21.35
CA LEU A 75 6.47 12.39 21.97
C LEU A 75 6.24 13.44 23.06
N HIS A 76 5.32 14.36 22.84
CA HIS A 76 5.05 15.44 23.81
C HIS A 76 4.29 14.94 25.03
N ASP A 77 3.27 14.11 24.81
CA ASP A 77 2.33 13.77 25.89
C ASP A 77 2.91 12.74 26.86
N SER A 78 3.72 11.82 26.40
CA SER A 78 4.21 10.74 27.24
C SER A 78 5.70 10.89 27.58
N LEU A 79 6.60 11.05 26.59
CA LEU A 79 8.03 11.19 26.84
C LEU A 79 8.34 12.41 27.74
N VAL A 80 7.73 13.56 27.42
CA VAL A 80 7.94 14.79 28.23
C VAL A 80 7.40 14.60 29.63
N GLN A 81 6.25 13.93 29.81
CA GLN A 81 5.70 13.63 31.13
C GLN A 81 6.63 12.72 31.98
N ASN A 82 7.12 11.62 31.39
CA ASN A 82 8.02 10.69 32.06
C ASN A 82 9.34 11.40 32.48
N LEU A 83 9.89 12.25 31.61
CA LEU A 83 11.06 13.04 31.94
C LEU A 83 10.80 14.08 33.04
N LEU A 84 9.62 14.70 33.07
CA LEU A 84 9.23 15.63 34.14
C LEU A 84 9.06 14.90 35.47
N VAL A 85 8.48 13.70 35.50
CA VAL A 85 8.38 12.86 36.69
C VAL A 85 9.78 12.53 37.22
N ALA A 86 10.67 12.04 36.36
CA ALA A 86 12.05 11.72 36.72
C ALA A 86 12.79 12.96 37.31
N LYS A 87 12.65 14.14 36.68
CA LYS A 87 13.22 15.42 37.14
C LYS A 87 12.67 15.80 38.51
N ASN A 88 11.36 15.76 38.69
CA ASN A 88 10.74 16.16 39.99
C ASN A 88 11.15 15.22 41.13
N ARG A 89 11.24 13.91 40.89
CA ARG A 89 11.71 12.92 41.86
C ARG A 89 13.18 13.12 42.20
N SER A 90 14.01 13.45 41.20
CA SER A 90 15.42 13.80 41.43
C SER A 90 15.54 14.99 42.40
N LEU A 91 14.75 16.05 42.19
CA LEU A 91 14.73 17.22 43.07
C LEU A 91 14.24 16.89 44.49
N LEU A 92 13.29 15.99 44.65
CA LEU A 92 12.79 15.50 45.93
C LEU A 92 13.86 14.67 46.67
N GLY A 93 14.55 13.78 45.98
CA GLY A 93 15.66 12.99 46.52
C GLY A 93 16.79 13.87 47.00
N MET A 94 17.16 14.89 46.23
CA MET A 94 18.18 15.86 46.64
C MET A 94 17.80 16.64 47.91
N LYS A 95 16.54 17.08 48.05
CA LYS A 95 16.04 17.79 49.26
C LYS A 95 15.99 16.91 50.49
N LYS A 96 15.98 15.59 50.37
CA LYS A 96 15.85 14.63 51.46
C LYS A 96 17.06 13.70 51.56
N ALA A 97 18.22 14.14 51.16
CA ALA A 97 19.46 13.38 51.12
C ALA A 97 19.90 12.79 52.47
N ALA A 98 19.34 13.28 53.59
CA ALA A 98 19.62 12.77 54.93
C ALA A 98 18.92 11.45 55.26
N ASP A 99 17.97 10.98 54.45
CA ASP A 99 17.27 9.69 54.59
C ASP A 99 17.64 8.73 53.46
N PRO A 100 18.58 7.80 53.68
CA PRO A 100 19.04 6.87 52.65
C PRO A 100 17.93 5.98 52.09
N GLY A 101 16.97 5.55 52.89
CA GLY A 101 15.87 4.69 52.46
C GLY A 101 14.92 5.43 51.49
N ARG A 102 14.75 6.71 51.71
CA ARG A 102 13.90 7.54 50.85
C ARG A 102 14.61 7.91 49.56
N VAL A 103 15.92 8.17 49.60
CA VAL A 103 16.75 8.40 48.42
C VAL A 103 16.73 7.18 47.51
N THR A 104 16.88 5.98 48.05
CA THR A 104 16.81 4.72 47.26
C THR A 104 15.45 4.55 46.59
N ARG A 105 14.37 4.88 47.24
CA ARG A 105 13.02 4.81 46.66
C ARG A 105 12.86 5.81 45.52
N GLU A 106 13.27 7.06 45.68
CA GLU A 106 13.19 8.07 44.64
C GLU A 106 14.07 7.68 43.41
N LEU A 107 15.26 7.11 43.63
CA LEU A 107 16.11 6.61 42.56
C LEU A 107 15.47 5.43 41.79
N SER A 108 14.81 4.54 42.50
CA SER A 108 14.06 3.42 41.85
C SER A 108 12.95 3.94 40.97
N GLU A 109 12.17 4.89 41.44
CA GLU A 109 11.07 5.51 40.68
C GLU A 109 11.58 6.32 39.46
N ILE A 110 12.75 6.98 39.60
CA ILE A 110 13.41 7.64 38.47
C ILE A 110 13.85 6.61 37.44
N SER A 111 14.45 5.51 37.89
CA SER A 111 14.88 4.43 37.00
C SER A 111 13.70 3.84 36.20
N ASN A 112 12.56 3.59 36.87
CA ASN A 112 11.35 3.11 36.23
C ASN A 112 10.82 4.12 35.19
N ALA A 113 10.68 5.40 35.56
CA ALA A 113 10.20 6.43 34.63
C ALA A 113 11.12 6.61 33.41
N LEU A 114 12.43 6.44 33.57
CA LEU A 114 13.37 6.49 32.44
C LEU A 114 13.28 5.24 31.58
N THR A 115 13.06 4.06 32.17
CA THR A 115 12.86 2.81 31.41
C THR A 115 11.61 2.93 30.55
N ASP A 116 10.51 3.38 31.14
CA ASP A 116 9.25 3.59 30.40
C ASP A 116 9.43 4.58 29.25
N ALA A 117 10.14 5.69 29.49
CA ALA A 117 10.45 6.67 28.45
C ALA A 117 11.32 6.10 27.31
N ILE A 118 12.32 5.26 27.66
CA ILE A 118 13.18 4.59 26.65
C ILE A 118 12.37 3.61 25.80
N ASP A 119 11.51 2.84 26.41
CA ASP A 119 10.71 1.84 25.69
C ASP A 119 9.69 2.52 24.77
N GLU A 120 9.13 3.63 25.18
CA GLU A 120 8.27 4.44 24.35
C GLU A 120 8.98 5.08 23.14
N VAL A 121 10.17 5.66 23.34
CA VAL A 121 11.00 6.15 22.21
C VAL A 121 11.32 5.03 21.24
N ARG A 122 11.59 3.83 21.74
CA ARG A 122 11.80 2.64 20.89
C ARG A 122 10.56 2.27 20.11
N GLU A 123 9.39 2.35 20.70
CA GLU A 123 8.12 2.08 20.03
C GLU A 123 7.82 3.10 18.93
N ILE A 124 8.02 4.38 19.20
CA ILE A 124 7.88 5.46 18.21
C ILE A 124 8.90 5.28 17.07
N ALA A 125 10.16 5.00 17.39
CA ALA A 125 11.19 4.72 16.40
C ALA A 125 10.88 3.49 15.55
N HIS A 126 10.31 2.44 16.15
CA HIS A 126 9.84 1.24 15.45
C HIS A 126 8.70 1.57 14.47
N ASN A 127 7.82 2.49 14.84
CA ASN A 127 6.73 2.94 13.97
C ASN A 127 7.23 3.85 12.84
N LEU A 128 8.32 4.59 13.01
CA LEU A 128 8.92 5.45 11.99
C LEU A 128 9.80 4.69 11.00
N ARG A 129 10.66 3.83 11.51
CA ARG A 129 11.54 2.96 10.71
C ARG A 129 11.75 1.65 11.47
N PRO A 130 11.39 0.51 10.90
CA PRO A 130 11.54 -0.76 11.60
C PRO A 130 13.01 -1.02 11.91
N TYR A 131 13.44 -0.72 13.13
CA TYR A 131 14.81 -0.93 13.61
C TYR A 131 15.28 -2.39 13.38
N GLN A 132 14.34 -3.32 13.42
CA GLN A 132 14.60 -4.72 13.14
C GLN A 132 15.10 -4.95 11.70
N LEU A 133 14.65 -4.13 10.75
CA LEU A 133 15.04 -4.23 9.36
C LEU A 133 16.55 -3.93 9.15
N ASP A 134 17.04 -2.89 9.84
CA ASP A 134 18.46 -2.50 9.73
C ASP A 134 19.40 -3.48 10.44
N ARG A 135 18.90 -4.20 11.45
CA ARG A 135 19.72 -5.08 12.30
C ARG A 135 19.63 -6.55 11.95
N LEU A 136 18.47 -7.01 11.50
CA LEU A 136 18.16 -8.42 11.30
C LEU A 136 17.96 -8.78 9.81
N GLY A 137 17.80 -7.79 8.92
CA GLY A 137 17.35 -7.98 7.55
C GLY A 137 15.84 -8.17 7.43
N LEU A 138 15.35 -8.18 6.19
CA LEU A 138 13.91 -8.23 5.89
C LEU A 138 13.30 -9.57 6.29
N THR A 139 14.00 -10.68 6.01
CA THR A 139 13.55 -12.04 6.30
C THR A 139 13.22 -12.21 7.78
N GLN A 140 14.17 -11.89 8.65
CA GLN A 140 14.01 -12.08 10.09
C GLN A 140 13.08 -11.02 10.71
N ALA A 141 13.03 -9.81 10.13
CA ALA A 141 12.09 -8.78 10.57
C ALA A 141 10.62 -9.20 10.34
N LEU A 142 10.31 -9.85 9.21
CA LEU A 142 8.97 -10.38 8.93
C LEU A 142 8.61 -11.55 9.85
N GLN A 143 9.56 -12.45 10.16
CA GLN A 143 9.36 -13.54 11.13
C GLN A 143 9.04 -12.98 12.53
N SER A 144 9.87 -12.04 12.99
CA SER A 144 9.67 -11.39 14.30
C SER A 144 8.35 -10.60 14.39
N LEU A 145 7.89 -10.02 13.28
CA LEU A 145 6.57 -9.39 13.22
C LEU A 145 5.46 -10.40 13.50
N ALA A 146 5.49 -11.55 12.82
CA ALA A 146 4.50 -12.62 12.99
C ALA A 146 4.50 -13.20 14.41
N GLU A 147 5.68 -13.46 14.98
CA GLU A 147 5.86 -13.95 16.34
C GLU A 147 5.25 -12.98 17.36
N LYS A 148 5.65 -11.69 17.29
CA LYS A 148 5.13 -10.64 18.17
C LYS A 148 3.61 -10.51 18.10
N MET A 149 3.04 -10.61 16.90
CA MET A 149 1.58 -10.53 16.74
C MET A 149 0.87 -11.79 17.27
N SER A 150 1.48 -12.97 17.13
CA SER A 150 0.95 -14.20 17.75
C SER A 150 0.96 -14.14 19.28
N GLU A 151 1.98 -13.53 19.88
CA GLU A 151 2.08 -13.38 21.34
C GLU A 151 1.10 -12.34 21.89
N SER A 152 0.86 -11.25 21.13
CA SER A 152 0.04 -10.14 21.59
C SER A 152 -1.44 -10.22 21.21
N SER A 153 -1.86 -11.26 20.49
CA SER A 153 -3.24 -11.43 20.01
C SER A 153 -3.76 -12.86 20.18
N THR A 154 -5.03 -13.06 19.87
CA THR A 154 -5.66 -14.40 19.83
C THR A 154 -5.43 -15.13 18.50
N THR A 155 -4.91 -14.45 17.48
CA THR A 155 -4.65 -14.99 16.16
C THR A 155 -3.25 -15.62 16.13
N LYS A 156 -3.16 -16.86 15.67
CA LYS A 156 -1.87 -17.56 15.50
C LYS A 156 -1.31 -17.28 14.10
N PHE A 157 -0.11 -16.73 14.04
CA PHE A 157 0.59 -16.50 12.79
C PHE A 157 1.62 -17.60 12.52
N SER A 158 1.57 -18.19 11.33
CA SER A 158 2.61 -19.09 10.81
C SER A 158 3.41 -18.38 9.72
N THR A 159 4.68 -18.72 9.58
CA THR A 159 5.57 -18.12 8.58
C THR A 159 6.28 -19.17 7.75
N ASP A 160 6.38 -18.93 6.43
CA ASP A 160 7.17 -19.73 5.49
C ASP A 160 7.91 -18.77 4.55
N ILE A 161 9.08 -18.30 5.00
CA ILE A 161 9.81 -17.18 4.43
C ILE A 161 11.20 -17.62 3.97
N ASP A 162 11.45 -17.53 2.66
CA ASP A 162 12.76 -17.72 2.08
C ASP A 162 13.69 -16.54 2.43
N ASN A 163 15.00 -16.77 2.41
CA ASN A 163 15.96 -15.68 2.62
C ASN A 163 15.94 -14.71 1.41
N ILE A 164 15.53 -13.48 1.65
CA ILE A 164 15.38 -12.42 0.65
C ILE A 164 16.21 -11.16 0.95
N ASP A 165 17.07 -11.20 1.96
CA ASP A 165 17.79 -10.02 2.47
C ASP A 165 18.72 -9.37 1.45
N SER A 166 19.31 -10.17 0.55
CA SER A 166 20.23 -9.67 -0.50
C SER A 166 19.54 -9.25 -1.80
N LEU A 167 18.22 -9.39 -1.90
CA LEU A 167 17.50 -9.16 -3.16
C LEU A 167 17.04 -7.72 -3.33
N PHE A 168 16.92 -6.96 -2.25
CA PHE A 168 16.30 -5.66 -2.24
C PHE A 168 17.19 -4.58 -1.63
N THR A 169 17.00 -3.34 -2.08
CA THR A 169 17.58 -2.16 -1.42
C THR A 169 16.94 -1.94 -0.06
N ALA A 170 17.58 -1.16 0.81
CA ALA A 170 17.02 -0.80 2.12
C ALA A 170 15.65 -0.10 2.01
N GLU A 171 15.46 0.74 0.97
CA GLU A 171 14.18 1.41 0.70
C GLU A 171 13.09 0.41 0.30
N THR A 172 13.40 -0.48 -0.65
CA THR A 172 12.48 -1.54 -1.09
C THR A 172 12.10 -2.46 0.06
N SER A 173 13.08 -2.87 0.88
CA SER A 173 12.85 -3.69 2.07
C SER A 173 11.92 -3.00 3.07
N THR A 174 12.06 -1.69 3.26
CA THR A 174 11.16 -0.90 4.12
C THR A 174 9.74 -0.89 3.57
N ILE A 175 9.57 -0.70 2.25
CA ILE A 175 8.24 -0.70 1.62
C ILE A 175 7.59 -2.08 1.75
N LEU A 176 8.33 -3.17 1.48
CA LEU A 176 7.84 -4.54 1.61
C LEU A 176 7.42 -4.86 3.06
N TYR A 177 8.26 -4.50 4.03
CA TYR A 177 7.91 -4.66 5.45
C TYR A 177 6.60 -3.95 5.79
N ARG A 178 6.42 -2.70 5.33
CA ARG A 178 5.19 -1.93 5.57
C ARG A 178 3.96 -2.53 4.93
N ILE A 179 4.10 -3.13 3.76
CA ILE A 179 3.01 -3.86 3.10
C ILE A 179 2.55 -5.03 3.97
N VAL A 180 3.49 -5.86 4.42
CA VAL A 180 3.16 -7.01 5.27
C VAL A 180 2.61 -6.56 6.63
N GLN A 181 3.22 -5.55 7.25
CA GLN A 181 2.74 -4.97 8.52
C GLN A 181 1.31 -4.47 8.42
N GLU A 182 0.95 -3.75 7.36
CA GLU A 182 -0.42 -3.27 7.13
C GLU A 182 -1.39 -4.42 6.89
N SER A 183 -0.96 -5.46 6.15
CA SER A 183 -1.77 -6.67 5.93
C SER A 183 -2.04 -7.40 7.26
N VAL A 184 -1.05 -7.56 8.11
CA VAL A 184 -1.18 -8.15 9.45
C VAL A 184 -2.09 -7.30 10.35
N ASN A 185 -1.93 -5.98 10.34
CA ASN A 185 -2.80 -5.07 11.09
C ASN A 185 -4.27 -5.18 10.63
N ASN A 186 -4.51 -5.34 9.33
CA ASN A 186 -5.86 -5.55 8.80
C ASN A 186 -6.46 -6.86 9.29
N ILE A 187 -5.68 -7.93 9.37
CA ILE A 187 -6.11 -9.19 9.97
C ILE A 187 -6.53 -8.97 11.41
N LEU A 188 -5.67 -8.38 12.24
CA LEU A 188 -5.95 -8.19 13.68
C LEU A 188 -7.17 -7.30 13.94
N LYS A 189 -7.34 -6.23 13.15
CA LYS A 189 -8.43 -5.27 13.37
C LYS A 189 -9.76 -5.70 12.78
N HIS A 190 -9.73 -6.46 11.70
CA HIS A 190 -10.91 -6.62 10.86
C HIS A 190 -11.32 -8.06 10.60
N SER A 191 -10.42 -9.05 10.64
CA SER A 191 -10.76 -10.41 10.22
C SER A 191 -11.48 -11.23 11.29
N GLY A 192 -11.10 -11.08 12.56
CA GLY A 192 -11.51 -11.98 13.64
C GLY A 192 -11.00 -13.41 13.43
N ALA A 193 -9.88 -13.58 12.71
CA ALA A 193 -9.29 -14.88 12.39
C ALA A 193 -8.68 -15.54 13.62
N SER A 194 -8.73 -16.87 13.67
CA SER A 194 -7.97 -17.69 14.62
C SER A 194 -6.56 -18.00 14.12
N ASP A 195 -6.40 -18.10 12.78
CA ASP A 195 -5.16 -18.50 12.14
C ASP A 195 -4.88 -17.60 10.95
N ALA A 196 -3.61 -17.23 10.79
CA ALA A 196 -3.11 -16.47 9.67
C ALA A 196 -1.73 -17.00 9.26
N SER A 197 -1.34 -16.74 8.01
CA SER A 197 -0.03 -17.12 7.48
C SER A 197 0.62 -16.03 6.65
N ILE A 198 1.95 -15.98 6.72
CA ILE A 198 2.78 -15.12 5.88
C ILE A 198 3.76 -16.04 5.13
N SER A 199 3.62 -16.08 3.82
CA SER A 199 4.53 -16.83 2.95
C SER A 199 5.29 -15.86 2.05
N VAL A 200 6.61 -16.02 1.94
CA VAL A 200 7.46 -15.25 1.03
C VAL A 200 8.36 -16.23 0.28
N LYS A 201 8.19 -16.32 -1.02
CA LYS A 201 8.89 -17.29 -1.86
C LYS A 201 9.71 -16.61 -2.95
N ARG A 202 10.94 -17.09 -3.11
CA ARG A 202 11.79 -16.68 -4.24
C ARG A 202 11.38 -17.45 -5.48
N ASN A 203 10.81 -16.75 -6.45
CA ASN A 203 10.41 -17.28 -7.75
C ASN A 203 11.04 -16.42 -8.87
N PRO A 204 12.35 -16.60 -9.14
CA PRO A 204 13.06 -15.71 -10.06
C PRO A 204 12.40 -15.60 -11.43
N PRO A 205 12.23 -14.38 -11.99
CA PRO A 205 12.82 -13.13 -11.51
C PRO A 205 12.05 -12.43 -10.37
N ASN A 206 10.96 -13.01 -9.86
CA ASN A 206 10.07 -12.41 -8.89
C ASN A 206 10.32 -12.93 -7.46
N VAL A 207 9.69 -12.23 -6.52
CA VAL A 207 9.45 -12.70 -5.15
C VAL A 207 7.95 -12.63 -4.92
N ASP A 208 7.35 -13.73 -4.52
CA ASP A 208 5.92 -13.83 -4.26
C ASP A 208 5.68 -13.70 -2.75
N ILE A 209 4.80 -12.78 -2.35
CA ILE A 209 4.39 -12.58 -0.96
C ILE A 209 2.91 -12.89 -0.85
N ILE A 210 2.55 -13.79 0.08
CA ILE A 210 1.18 -14.18 0.35
C ILE A 210 0.90 -13.96 1.83
N VAL A 211 -0.14 -13.17 2.12
CA VAL A 211 -0.67 -13.00 3.47
C VAL A 211 -2.11 -13.48 3.49
N GLN A 212 -2.40 -14.47 4.32
CA GLN A 212 -3.71 -15.13 4.36
C GLN A 212 -4.25 -15.23 5.78
N ASP A 213 -5.57 -15.11 5.94
CA ASP A 213 -6.30 -15.35 7.17
C ASP A 213 -7.54 -16.22 6.93
N ASN A 214 -8.01 -16.88 7.98
CA ASN A 214 -9.23 -17.68 7.99
C ASN A 214 -10.43 -16.94 8.63
N GLY A 215 -10.42 -15.62 8.64
CA GLY A 215 -11.42 -14.79 9.30
C GLY A 215 -12.73 -14.64 8.53
N ARG A 216 -13.49 -13.60 8.89
CA ARG A 216 -14.82 -13.35 8.30
C ARG A 216 -14.78 -12.95 6.83
N GLY A 217 -13.64 -12.54 6.28
CA GLY A 217 -13.52 -12.03 4.93
C GLY A 217 -14.46 -10.85 4.64
N PHE A 218 -14.57 -10.50 3.38
CA PHE A 218 -15.54 -9.52 2.86
C PHE A 218 -15.96 -9.91 1.44
N ARG A 219 -17.09 -9.38 0.97
CA ARG A 219 -17.49 -9.54 -0.43
C ARG A 219 -16.69 -8.57 -1.28
N ASP A 220 -15.90 -9.13 -2.18
CA ASP A 220 -15.27 -8.35 -3.24
C ASP A 220 -16.30 -8.10 -4.34
N ASP A 221 -17.00 -6.99 -4.24
CA ASP A 221 -17.93 -6.57 -5.30
C ASP A 221 -17.10 -5.88 -6.39
N ARG A 222 -16.54 -6.70 -7.31
CA ARG A 222 -15.70 -6.26 -8.45
C ARG A 222 -16.36 -5.20 -9.35
N SER A 223 -17.63 -4.88 -9.10
CA SER A 223 -18.39 -3.84 -9.78
C SER A 223 -18.25 -2.45 -9.12
N MET A 224 -17.72 -2.35 -7.90
CA MET A 224 -17.51 -1.07 -7.22
C MET A 224 -16.08 -0.57 -7.47
N VAL A 225 -16.03 0.64 -8.03
CA VAL A 225 -14.84 1.48 -8.30
C VAL A 225 -13.79 1.35 -7.19
N PRO A 226 -12.45 1.39 -7.49
CA PRO A 226 -11.34 1.19 -6.54
C PRO A 226 -11.30 2.11 -5.31
N HIS A 227 -12.29 2.95 -5.09
CA HIS A 227 -12.34 3.99 -4.05
C HIS A 227 -13.14 3.64 -2.80
N THR A 228 -13.74 2.45 -2.70
CA THR A 228 -14.54 2.02 -1.54
C THR A 228 -13.83 1.07 -0.58
N HIS A 229 -12.64 0.59 -0.91
CA HIS A 229 -11.81 -0.16 0.03
C HIS A 229 -11.19 0.84 1.02
N GLY A 230 -11.27 0.55 2.32
CA GLY A 230 -10.73 1.40 3.38
C GLY A 230 -9.25 1.78 3.13
N PHE A 231 -8.80 2.87 3.73
CA PHE A 231 -7.46 3.49 3.51
C PHE A 231 -6.28 2.49 3.54
N GLY A 232 -6.39 1.38 4.27
CA GLY A 232 -5.35 0.35 4.39
C GLY A 232 -5.07 -0.40 3.08
N LEU A 233 -6.08 -0.96 2.43
CA LEU A 233 -5.90 -1.73 1.19
C LEU A 233 -5.46 -0.84 0.02
N SER A 234 -5.96 0.40 -0.04
CA SER A 234 -5.48 1.40 -1.00
C SER A 234 -4.00 1.73 -0.80
N GLY A 235 -3.54 1.81 0.46
CA GLY A 235 -2.14 2.03 0.79
C GLY A 235 -1.23 0.85 0.39
N ILE A 236 -1.72 -0.38 0.50
CA ILE A 236 -1.01 -1.58 0.03
C ILE A 236 -0.86 -1.54 -1.49
N ASP A 237 -1.96 -1.32 -2.24
CA ASP A 237 -1.97 -1.26 -3.70
C ASP A 237 -0.98 -0.23 -4.24
N GLN A 238 -0.95 0.95 -3.65
CA GLN A 238 -0.02 2.00 -4.05
C GLN A 238 1.44 1.62 -3.83
N ARG A 239 1.77 1.03 -2.67
CA ARG A 239 3.14 0.59 -2.36
C ARG A 239 3.58 -0.54 -3.29
N VAL A 240 2.70 -1.48 -3.60
CA VAL A 240 2.99 -2.57 -4.56
C VAL A 240 3.27 -1.99 -5.95
N LYS A 241 2.48 -1.03 -6.42
CA LYS A 241 2.71 -0.33 -7.70
C LYS A 241 4.03 0.45 -7.72
N MET A 242 4.43 1.07 -6.61
CA MET A 242 5.74 1.75 -6.51
C MET A 242 6.91 0.77 -6.70
N LEU A 243 6.74 -0.49 -6.33
CA LEU A 243 7.72 -1.55 -6.52
C LEU A 243 7.66 -2.21 -7.92
N GLY A 244 6.71 -1.79 -8.76
CA GLY A 244 6.46 -2.43 -10.07
C GLY A 244 5.80 -3.80 -9.96
N GLY A 245 5.26 -4.15 -8.79
CA GLY A 245 4.57 -5.40 -8.52
C GLY A 245 3.11 -5.40 -8.93
N ALA A 246 2.46 -6.55 -8.77
CA ALA A 246 1.03 -6.74 -8.96
C ALA A 246 0.38 -7.16 -7.64
N LEU A 247 -0.81 -6.63 -7.35
CA LEU A 247 -1.61 -6.96 -6.18
C LEU A 247 -2.88 -7.68 -6.61
N THR A 248 -3.14 -8.83 -5.99
CA THR A 248 -4.42 -9.52 -6.09
C THR A 248 -4.95 -9.80 -4.69
N ILE A 249 -6.22 -9.52 -4.45
CA ILE A 249 -6.89 -9.78 -3.19
C ILE A 249 -8.05 -10.73 -3.47
N ASP A 250 -8.04 -11.86 -2.78
CA ASP A 250 -9.10 -12.86 -2.81
C ASP A 250 -9.77 -12.89 -1.43
N SER A 251 -11.05 -12.55 -1.38
CA SER A 251 -11.79 -12.56 -0.12
C SER A 251 -13.22 -13.04 -0.35
N ALA A 252 -13.68 -13.88 0.56
CA ALA A 252 -15.06 -14.35 0.56
C ALA A 252 -15.63 -14.35 1.98
N ALA A 253 -16.92 -14.02 2.09
CA ALA A 253 -17.57 -13.92 3.39
C ALA A 253 -17.51 -15.26 4.16
N ASN A 254 -17.01 -15.23 5.38
CA ASN A 254 -16.77 -16.38 6.29
C ASN A 254 -15.76 -17.42 5.76
N VAL A 255 -14.90 -17.06 4.82
CA VAL A 255 -13.82 -17.91 4.30
C VAL A 255 -12.46 -17.35 4.70
N GLY A 256 -12.35 -16.02 4.75
CA GLY A 256 -11.11 -15.30 5.02
C GLY A 256 -10.68 -14.41 3.87
N THR A 257 -9.44 -13.93 3.96
CA THR A 257 -8.83 -13.06 2.95
C THR A 257 -7.43 -13.57 2.61
N THR A 258 -7.08 -13.53 1.33
CA THR A 258 -5.73 -13.79 0.84
C THR A 258 -5.27 -12.61 0.00
N ILE A 259 -4.11 -12.09 0.33
CA ILE A 259 -3.43 -11.00 -0.38
C ILE A 259 -2.22 -11.62 -1.09
N TYR A 260 -2.14 -11.48 -2.41
CA TYR A 260 -1.04 -11.91 -3.26
C TYR A 260 -0.31 -10.68 -3.81
N ILE A 261 0.99 -10.70 -3.73
CA ILE A 261 1.86 -9.62 -4.17
C ILE A 261 3.04 -10.19 -4.92
#